data_10914e3bd997dd6c134723a067ec3a44
#
_entry.id   10914e3bd997dd6c134723a067ec3a44
#
_cell.length_a   1.000
_cell.length_b   1.000
_cell.length_c   1.000
_cell.angle_alpha   90.00
_cell.angle_beta   90.00
_cell.angle_gamma   90.00
#
_symmetry.space_group_name_H-M   'P 1'
#
loop_
_entity.id
_entity.type
_entity.pdbx_description
1 polymer ?
#
loop_
_entity_poly.entity_id
_entity_poly.type
_entity_poly.pdbx_seq_one_letter_code
_entity_poly.pdbx_strand_id
1 'polypeptide(L)'
;IKQAIYRWRGGEPEQLLKLCNNNTDFFTKSKVINLETNYRSKDEIIKFINSLFNHISQFVFTSEVHKKIYKNCQQECNNNLGGYVGVNILDNLDSSAKKENAYNLKIQQIVEDSLKNNFELRDICILVRTNDQGVRISDFLNKKNIDIVSSETLLISKSEDVEFIIAILKF
;
A
#
# COMPACT_ATOMS: atom_id res chain seq x y z
N ILE A 1 14.32 -2.95 -7.55
CA ILE A 1 14.66 -1.78 -6.71
C ILE A 1 13.40 -1.27 -6.01
N LYS A 2 12.28 -1.03 -6.72
CA LYS A 2 11.02 -0.54 -6.12
C LYS A 2 10.41 -1.48 -5.07
N GLN A 3 10.75 -2.76 -5.08
CA GLN A 3 10.27 -3.76 -4.12
C GLN A 3 11.18 -3.93 -2.90
N ALA A 4 12.30 -3.20 -2.82
CA ALA A 4 13.21 -3.23 -1.68
C ALA A 4 12.66 -2.39 -0.52
N ILE A 5 11.54 -2.81 0.07
CA ILE A 5 10.84 -2.12 1.17
C ILE A 5 11.31 -2.55 2.56
N TYR A 6 12.11 -3.63 2.65
CA TYR A 6 12.57 -4.21 3.92
C TYR A 6 14.00 -3.75 4.29
N ARG A 7 14.26 -2.44 4.26
CA ARG A 7 15.58 -1.89 4.61
C ARG A 7 16.01 -2.27 6.03
N TRP A 8 15.09 -2.30 6.96
CA TRP A 8 15.29 -2.70 8.35
C TRP A 8 15.60 -4.20 8.53
N ARG A 9 15.40 -5.03 7.50
CA ARG A 9 15.83 -6.44 7.44
C ARG A 9 17.10 -6.63 6.59
N GLY A 10 17.91 -5.60 6.39
CA GLY A 10 19.14 -5.67 5.60
C GLY A 10 18.94 -5.57 4.08
N GLY A 11 17.79 -5.14 3.63
CA GLY A 11 17.57 -4.86 2.21
C GLY A 11 18.30 -3.59 1.77
N GLU A 12 19.31 -3.71 0.92
CA GLU A 12 20.10 -2.59 0.39
C GLU A 12 19.82 -2.38 -1.10
N PRO A 13 18.86 -1.51 -1.47
CA PRO A 13 18.56 -1.20 -2.88
C PRO A 13 19.76 -0.58 -3.61
N GLU A 14 20.68 0.04 -2.87
CA GLU A 14 21.91 0.64 -3.39
C GLU A 14 22.88 -0.39 -3.97
N GLN A 15 22.91 -1.62 -3.46
CA GLN A 15 23.72 -2.71 -4.03
C GLN A 15 23.25 -3.05 -5.44
N LEU A 16 21.93 -3.15 -5.64
CA LEU A 16 21.37 -3.41 -6.96
C LEU A 16 21.65 -2.27 -7.93
N LEU A 17 21.64 -1.02 -7.47
CA LEU A 17 22.02 0.14 -8.28
C LEU A 17 23.49 0.11 -8.70
N LYS A 18 24.39 -0.26 -7.80
CA LYS A 18 25.82 -0.44 -8.12
C LYS A 18 26.00 -1.53 -9.18
N LEU A 19 25.30 -2.65 -9.05
CA LEU A 19 25.32 -3.74 -10.03
C LEU A 19 24.81 -3.30 -11.41
N CYS A 20 23.69 -2.55 -11.45
CA CYS A 20 23.13 -2.02 -12.70
C CYS A 20 24.05 -1.00 -13.40
N ASN A 21 24.85 -0.27 -12.63
CA ASN A 21 25.79 0.73 -13.19
C ASN A 21 27.19 0.16 -13.51
N ASN A 22 27.37 -1.16 -13.47
CA ASN A 22 28.64 -1.84 -13.70
C ASN A 22 29.80 -1.37 -12.78
N ASN A 23 29.48 -0.80 -11.61
CA ASN A 23 30.44 -0.29 -10.63
C ASN A 23 30.89 -1.34 -9.63
N THR A 24 30.93 -2.62 -10.04
CA THR A 24 31.39 -3.71 -9.17
C THR A 24 32.46 -4.52 -9.89
N ASP A 25 33.55 -4.75 -9.19
CA ASP A 25 34.69 -5.55 -9.67
C ASP A 25 34.37 -7.05 -9.85
N PHE A 26 33.17 -7.47 -9.47
CA PHE A 26 32.76 -8.87 -9.48
C PHE A 26 32.34 -9.41 -10.85
N PHE A 27 31.96 -8.56 -11.81
CA PHE A 27 31.50 -9.01 -13.13
C PHE A 27 32.20 -8.26 -14.26
N THR A 28 33.01 -8.93 -15.01
CA THR A 28 33.71 -8.37 -16.18
C THR A 28 32.79 -8.09 -17.39
N LYS A 29 31.63 -8.75 -17.44
CA LYS A 29 30.62 -8.52 -18.49
C LYS A 29 29.23 -8.76 -17.91
N SER A 30 28.51 -7.71 -17.56
CA SER A 30 27.11 -7.80 -17.14
C SER A 30 26.20 -7.11 -18.18
N LYS A 31 25.03 -7.70 -18.43
CA LYS A 31 23.98 -7.11 -19.26
C LYS A 31 22.74 -6.86 -18.40
N VAL A 32 22.32 -5.63 -18.33
CA VAL A 32 21.07 -5.25 -17.66
C VAL A 32 19.92 -5.48 -18.63
N ILE A 33 18.93 -6.28 -18.25
CA ILE A 33 17.70 -6.52 -19.00
C ILE A 33 16.55 -6.04 -18.16
N ASN A 34 15.71 -5.18 -18.71
CA ASN A 34 14.49 -4.70 -18.09
C ASN A 34 13.35 -5.69 -18.39
N LEU A 35 12.56 -6.02 -17.37
CA LEU A 35 11.31 -6.74 -17.54
C LEU A 35 10.19 -5.69 -17.64
N GLU A 36 9.76 -5.43 -18.86
CA GLU A 36 8.85 -4.32 -19.15
C GLU A 36 7.38 -4.69 -18.92
N THR A 37 7.02 -5.94 -19.19
CA THR A 37 5.61 -6.37 -19.17
C THR A 37 5.13 -6.77 -17.77
N ASN A 38 4.01 -6.21 -17.36
CA ASN A 38 3.29 -6.57 -16.14
C ASN A 38 2.17 -7.56 -16.48
N TYR A 39 2.31 -8.80 -16.01
CA TYR A 39 1.33 -9.87 -16.23
C TYR A 39 0.28 -9.98 -15.12
N ARG A 40 0.45 -9.26 -14.01
CA ARG A 40 -0.41 -9.37 -12.81
C ARG A 40 -1.59 -8.41 -12.85
N SER A 41 -1.31 -7.14 -13.18
CA SER A 41 -2.29 -6.06 -13.00
C SER A 41 -3.10 -5.80 -14.27
N LYS A 42 -4.29 -5.27 -14.10
CA LYS A 42 -5.11 -4.75 -15.18
C LYS A 42 -4.51 -3.46 -15.76
N ASP A 43 -4.81 -3.17 -17.01
CA ASP A 43 -4.20 -2.08 -17.77
C ASP A 43 -4.45 -0.68 -17.15
N GLU A 44 -5.66 -0.42 -16.64
CA GLU A 44 -5.97 0.87 -15.99
C GLU A 44 -5.12 1.11 -14.73
N ILE A 45 -4.82 0.05 -13.97
CA ILE A 45 -3.92 0.13 -12.80
C ILE A 45 -2.50 0.45 -13.24
N ILE A 46 -2.02 -0.19 -14.30
CA ILE A 46 -0.66 0.02 -14.84
C ILE A 46 -0.53 1.44 -15.37
N LYS A 47 -1.49 1.93 -16.16
CA LYS A 47 -1.52 3.30 -16.67
C LYS A 47 -1.47 4.33 -15.54
N PHE A 48 -2.32 4.13 -14.52
CA PHE A 48 -2.34 5.01 -13.36
C PHE A 48 -1.00 5.02 -12.63
N ILE A 49 -0.43 3.86 -12.34
CA ILE A 49 0.86 3.74 -11.63
C ILE A 49 1.99 4.40 -12.44
N ASN A 50 2.06 4.15 -13.75
CA ASN A 50 3.05 4.76 -14.62
C ASN A 50 2.93 6.29 -14.61
N SER A 51 1.72 6.83 -14.77
CA SER A 51 1.45 8.26 -14.74
C SER A 51 1.80 8.87 -13.37
N LEU A 52 1.34 8.27 -12.29
CA LEU A 52 1.58 8.73 -10.92
C LEU A 52 3.08 8.81 -10.60
N PHE A 53 3.81 7.73 -10.84
CA PHE A 53 5.24 7.70 -10.52
C PHE A 53 6.08 8.58 -11.45
N ASN A 54 5.70 8.71 -12.72
CA ASN A 54 6.36 9.64 -13.60
C ASN A 54 6.21 11.09 -13.13
N HIS A 55 5.01 11.45 -12.64
CA HIS A 55 4.73 12.79 -12.11
C HIS A 55 5.44 13.01 -10.77
N ILE A 56 5.21 12.13 -9.78
CA ILE A 56 5.74 12.29 -8.43
C ILE A 56 7.27 12.26 -8.40
N SER A 57 7.92 11.46 -9.25
CA SER A 57 9.38 11.34 -9.27
C SER A 57 10.10 12.67 -9.53
N GLN A 58 9.45 13.60 -10.21
CA GLN A 58 10.02 14.91 -10.49
C GLN A 58 10.12 15.80 -9.25
N PHE A 59 9.18 15.64 -8.31
CA PHE A 59 9.08 16.47 -7.11
C PHE A 59 9.70 15.83 -5.86
N VAL A 60 9.58 14.50 -5.73
CA VAL A 60 10.00 13.79 -4.50
C VAL A 60 11.50 13.53 -4.49
N PHE A 61 12.11 13.29 -5.66
CA PHE A 61 13.53 12.96 -5.71
C PHE A 61 14.38 14.19 -6.07
N THR A 62 15.36 14.47 -5.23
CA THR A 62 16.41 15.47 -5.50
C THR A 62 17.54 14.91 -6.37
N SER A 63 17.80 13.60 -6.27
CA SER A 63 18.86 12.90 -7.00
C SER A 63 18.40 12.54 -8.43
N GLU A 64 19.15 12.96 -9.44
CA GLU A 64 18.91 12.60 -10.84
C GLU A 64 18.98 11.09 -11.09
N VAL A 65 19.81 10.37 -10.33
CA VAL A 65 19.88 8.90 -10.42
C VAL A 65 18.55 8.28 -10.05
N HIS A 66 17.92 8.73 -8.95
CA HIS A 66 16.61 8.23 -8.54
C HIS A 66 15.51 8.64 -9.52
N LYS A 67 15.50 9.86 -10.02
CA LYS A 67 14.54 10.29 -11.06
C LYS A 67 14.62 9.41 -12.29
N LYS A 68 15.85 9.13 -12.77
CA LYS A 68 16.09 8.27 -13.94
C LYS A 68 15.57 6.84 -13.73
N ILE A 69 15.74 6.28 -12.54
CA ILE A 69 15.21 4.95 -12.21
C ILE A 69 13.70 4.90 -12.37
N TYR A 70 12.99 5.88 -11.82
CA TYR A 70 11.53 5.91 -11.90
C TYR A 70 11.02 6.23 -13.30
N LYS A 71 11.71 7.07 -14.06
CA LYS A 71 11.40 7.34 -15.46
C LYS A 71 11.54 6.11 -16.35
N ASN A 72 12.55 5.27 -16.10
CA ASN A 72 12.82 4.06 -16.88
C ASN A 72 12.09 2.81 -16.35
N CYS A 73 11.19 2.95 -15.37
CA CYS A 73 10.46 1.85 -14.77
C CYS A 73 9.00 1.78 -15.22
N GLN A 74 8.67 2.32 -16.38
CA GLN A 74 7.33 2.14 -16.95
C GLN A 74 7.09 0.67 -17.27
N GLN A 75 5.87 0.23 -17.01
CA GLN A 75 5.46 -1.14 -17.27
C GLN A 75 4.46 -1.16 -18.43
N GLU A 76 4.60 -2.17 -19.29
CA GLU A 76 3.66 -2.45 -20.35
C GLU A 76 2.57 -3.41 -19.87
N CYS A 77 1.38 -3.27 -20.42
CA CYS A 77 0.26 -4.16 -20.14
C CYS A 77 0.27 -5.37 -21.10
N ASN A 78 0.06 -6.56 -20.57
CA ASN A 78 -0.09 -7.78 -21.36
C ASN A 78 -1.56 -7.97 -21.81
N ASN A 79 -2.17 -6.97 -22.47
CA ASN A 79 -3.56 -7.02 -22.97
C ASN A 79 -4.61 -7.41 -21.91
N ASN A 80 -4.33 -7.21 -20.64
CA ASN A 80 -5.21 -7.52 -19.53
C ASN A 80 -6.15 -6.31 -19.26
N LEU A 81 -7.10 -6.09 -20.15
CA LEU A 81 -8.00 -4.96 -20.14
C LEU A 81 -8.85 -4.88 -18.86
N GLY A 82 -9.22 -3.66 -18.50
CA GLY A 82 -10.06 -3.36 -17.34
C GLY A 82 -9.27 -2.88 -16.12
N GLY A 83 -9.88 -3.02 -14.95
CA GLY A 83 -9.38 -2.45 -13.69
C GLY A 83 -10.02 -1.11 -13.38
N TYR A 84 -9.85 -0.67 -12.15
CA TYR A 84 -10.35 0.63 -11.68
C TYR A 84 -9.39 1.21 -10.65
N VAL A 85 -9.16 2.50 -10.73
CA VAL A 85 -8.41 3.25 -9.71
C VAL A 85 -9.21 4.48 -9.31
N GLY A 86 -9.57 4.57 -8.04
CA GLY A 86 -10.26 5.72 -7.46
C GLY A 86 -9.36 6.45 -6.47
N VAL A 87 -9.28 7.77 -6.58
CA VAL A 87 -8.61 8.63 -5.61
C VAL A 87 -9.66 9.49 -4.94
N ASN A 88 -9.78 9.36 -3.61
CA ASN A 88 -10.71 10.14 -2.82
C ASN A 88 -9.93 11.12 -1.94
N ILE A 89 -10.16 12.40 -2.14
CA ILE A 89 -9.61 13.47 -1.30
C ILE A 89 -10.73 13.94 -0.40
N LEU A 90 -10.51 13.82 0.91
CA LEU A 90 -11.48 14.30 1.90
C LEU A 90 -11.14 15.74 2.29
N ASP A 91 -12.17 16.53 2.52
CA ASP A 91 -12.02 17.91 2.96
C ASP A 91 -11.26 18.01 4.29
N ASN A 92 -10.60 19.14 4.49
CA ASN A 92 -9.86 19.38 5.71
C ASN A 92 -10.83 19.74 6.85
N LEU A 93 -11.30 18.72 7.55
CA LEU A 93 -12.22 18.87 8.68
C LEU A 93 -11.48 19.40 9.92
N ASP A 94 -12.16 20.23 10.72
CA ASP A 94 -11.55 20.96 11.85
C ASP A 94 -11.12 20.08 13.02
N SER A 95 -11.63 18.86 13.15
CA SER A 95 -11.28 17.97 14.26
C SER A 95 -10.80 16.60 13.79
N SER A 96 -9.87 16.02 14.54
CA SER A 96 -9.34 14.67 14.30
C SER A 96 -10.45 13.61 14.27
N ALA A 97 -11.40 13.69 15.19
CA ALA A 97 -12.53 12.76 15.27
C ALA A 97 -13.46 12.83 14.03
N LYS A 98 -13.72 14.05 13.50
CA LYS A 98 -14.50 14.22 12.27
C LYS A 98 -13.77 13.65 11.06
N LYS A 99 -12.45 13.87 10.98
CA LYS A 99 -11.62 13.28 9.92
C LYS A 99 -11.68 11.76 9.96
N GLU A 100 -11.48 11.17 11.12
CA GLU A 100 -11.49 9.71 11.31
C GLU A 100 -12.85 9.12 10.92
N ASN A 101 -13.94 9.72 11.36
CA ASN A 101 -15.28 9.26 10.99
C ASN A 101 -15.53 9.35 9.48
N ALA A 102 -15.09 10.42 8.82
CA ALA A 102 -15.21 10.58 7.37
C ALA A 102 -14.39 9.51 6.60
N TYR A 103 -13.18 9.17 7.07
CA TYR A 103 -12.39 8.08 6.51
C TYR A 103 -13.10 6.74 6.68
N ASN A 104 -13.60 6.45 7.87
CA ASN A 104 -14.27 5.20 8.18
C ASN A 104 -15.53 5.00 7.34
N LEU A 105 -16.35 6.04 7.20
CA LEU A 105 -17.54 6.02 6.34
C LEU A 105 -17.18 5.82 4.87
N LYS A 106 -16.09 6.46 4.40
CA LYS A 106 -15.64 6.27 3.02
C LYS A 106 -15.12 4.88 2.76
N ILE A 107 -14.40 4.29 3.71
CA ILE A 107 -13.94 2.89 3.64
C ILE A 107 -15.14 1.95 3.59
N GLN A 108 -16.12 2.13 4.47
CA GLN A 108 -17.36 1.34 4.47
C GLN A 108 -18.04 1.40 3.10
N GLN A 109 -18.22 2.60 2.54
CA GLN A 109 -18.82 2.78 1.22
C GLN A 109 -18.07 2.03 0.13
N ILE A 110 -16.73 2.09 0.14
CA ILE A 110 -15.90 1.38 -0.85
C ILE A 110 -16.07 -0.14 -0.72
N VAL A 111 -16.12 -0.66 0.52
CA VAL A 111 -16.35 -2.09 0.77
C VAL A 111 -17.73 -2.50 0.26
N GLU A 112 -18.78 -1.76 0.61
CA GLU A 112 -20.15 -2.04 0.16
C GLU A 112 -20.29 -1.96 -1.36
N ASP A 113 -19.66 -0.99 -2.01
CA ASP A 113 -19.67 -0.85 -3.46
C ASP A 113 -18.89 -2.00 -4.14
N SER A 114 -17.81 -2.48 -3.52
CA SER A 114 -17.09 -3.65 -4.01
C SER A 114 -17.96 -4.92 -3.94
N LEU A 115 -18.66 -5.13 -2.82
CA LEU A 115 -19.58 -6.26 -2.66
C LEU A 115 -20.73 -6.22 -3.70
N LYS A 116 -21.29 -5.03 -3.99
CA LYS A 116 -22.29 -4.86 -5.05
C LYS A 116 -21.75 -5.19 -6.44
N ASN A 117 -20.45 -5.04 -6.65
CA ASN A 117 -19.77 -5.38 -7.91
C ASN A 117 -19.26 -6.82 -7.94
N ASN A 118 -19.84 -7.72 -7.14
CA ASN A 118 -19.55 -9.16 -7.07
C ASN A 118 -18.13 -9.51 -6.56
N PHE A 119 -17.48 -8.62 -5.82
CA PHE A 119 -16.30 -9.01 -5.02
C PHE A 119 -16.76 -9.62 -3.71
N GLU A 120 -15.99 -10.55 -3.18
CA GLU A 120 -16.20 -11.12 -1.84
C GLU A 120 -15.31 -10.39 -0.82
N LEU A 121 -15.63 -10.47 0.49
CA LEU A 121 -14.79 -9.87 1.55
C LEU A 121 -13.34 -10.33 1.48
N ARG A 122 -13.10 -11.60 1.13
CA ARG A 122 -11.76 -12.17 0.96
C ARG A 122 -10.94 -11.54 -0.19
N ASP A 123 -11.59 -10.85 -1.13
CA ASP A 123 -10.93 -10.19 -2.26
C ASP A 123 -10.52 -8.75 -1.92
N ILE A 124 -10.96 -8.24 -0.76
CA ILE A 124 -10.75 -6.86 -0.34
C ILE A 124 -9.60 -6.80 0.67
N CYS A 125 -8.60 -5.98 0.39
CA CYS A 125 -7.49 -5.72 1.29
C CYS A 125 -7.40 -4.23 1.61
N ILE A 126 -7.44 -3.88 2.91
CA ILE A 126 -7.29 -2.51 3.40
C ILE A 126 -5.86 -2.34 3.92
N LEU A 127 -5.08 -1.49 3.26
CA LEU A 127 -3.72 -1.17 3.68
C LEU A 127 -3.71 0.13 4.48
N VAL A 128 -3.06 0.11 5.62
CA VAL A 128 -2.93 1.25 6.53
C VAL A 128 -1.47 1.58 6.79
N ARG A 129 -1.18 2.78 7.24
CA ARG A 129 0.18 3.20 7.55
C ARG A 129 0.64 2.77 8.94
N THR A 130 -0.27 2.73 9.91
CA THR A 130 0.02 2.38 11.30
C THR A 130 -0.96 1.33 11.81
N ASN A 131 -0.51 0.52 12.78
CA ASN A 131 -1.36 -0.50 13.39
C ASN A 131 -2.58 0.12 14.09
N ASP A 132 -2.44 1.29 14.72
CA ASP A 132 -3.55 1.99 15.37
C ASP A 132 -4.66 2.39 14.38
N GLN A 133 -4.30 2.78 13.15
CA GLN A 133 -5.30 3.00 12.10
C GLN A 133 -6.01 1.70 11.76
N GLY A 134 -5.27 0.59 11.67
CA GLY A 134 -5.83 -0.72 11.42
C GLY A 134 -6.83 -1.15 12.51
N VAL A 135 -6.47 -0.98 13.80
CA VAL A 135 -7.36 -1.28 14.93
C VAL A 135 -8.67 -0.48 14.82
N ARG A 136 -8.57 0.85 14.67
CA ARG A 136 -9.78 1.71 14.59
C ARG A 136 -10.70 1.37 13.41
N ILE A 137 -10.12 1.08 12.24
CA ILE A 137 -10.90 0.66 11.07
C ILE A 137 -11.56 -0.69 11.32
N SER A 138 -10.83 -1.64 11.92
CA SER A 138 -11.34 -2.96 12.26
C SER A 138 -12.53 -2.86 13.23
N ASP A 139 -12.42 -2.08 14.30
CA ASP A 139 -13.48 -1.87 15.27
C ASP A 139 -14.71 -1.22 14.64
N PHE A 140 -14.49 -0.24 13.77
CA PHE A 140 -15.59 0.43 13.06
C PHE A 140 -16.33 -0.54 12.12
N LEU A 141 -15.62 -1.33 11.32
CA LEU A 141 -16.23 -2.26 10.37
C LEU A 141 -16.89 -3.44 11.09
N ASN A 142 -16.31 -3.96 12.19
CA ASN A 142 -16.92 -4.99 13.03
C ASN A 142 -18.25 -4.50 13.63
N LYS A 143 -18.33 -3.25 14.12
CA LYS A 143 -19.58 -2.61 14.57
C LYS A 143 -20.65 -2.51 13.47
N LYS A 144 -20.26 -2.62 12.21
CA LYS A 144 -21.14 -2.66 11.04
C LYS A 144 -21.41 -4.07 10.52
N ASN A 145 -21.04 -5.12 11.28
CA ASN A 145 -21.15 -6.53 10.91
C ASN A 145 -20.39 -6.86 9.59
N ILE A 146 -19.25 -6.21 9.35
CA ILE A 146 -18.34 -6.53 8.27
C ILE A 146 -17.16 -7.28 8.89
N ASP A 147 -17.05 -8.57 8.58
CA ASP A 147 -16.00 -9.43 9.13
C ASP A 147 -14.62 -9.06 8.60
N ILE A 148 -13.64 -9.03 9.49
CA ILE A 148 -12.26 -8.67 9.18
C ILE A 148 -11.31 -9.74 9.68
N VAL A 149 -10.25 -9.98 8.92
CA VAL A 149 -9.12 -10.81 9.32
C VAL A 149 -7.86 -9.93 9.39
N SER A 150 -7.21 -9.90 10.54
CA SER A 150 -5.94 -9.20 10.72
C SER A 150 -5.06 -9.95 11.71
N SER A 151 -3.78 -10.12 11.38
CA SER A 151 -2.81 -10.81 12.22
C SER A 151 -2.27 -9.93 13.37
N GLU A 152 -2.31 -8.61 13.22
CA GLU A 152 -1.65 -7.69 14.16
C GLU A 152 -2.61 -6.73 14.87
N THR A 153 -3.77 -6.46 14.28
CA THR A 153 -4.72 -5.46 14.81
C THR A 153 -5.81 -6.05 15.68
N LEU A 154 -6.09 -7.36 15.54
CA LEU A 154 -7.12 -8.09 16.32
C LEU A 154 -6.50 -8.90 17.46
N LEU A 155 -5.47 -8.37 18.11
CA LEU A 155 -4.92 -9.00 19.32
C LEU A 155 -5.90 -8.82 20.48
N ILE A 156 -6.25 -9.92 21.16
CA ILE A 156 -7.13 -9.92 22.34
C ILE A 156 -6.63 -8.93 23.40
N SER A 157 -5.30 -8.79 23.53
CA SER A 157 -4.67 -7.84 24.45
C SER A 157 -4.92 -6.36 24.14
N LYS A 158 -5.48 -6.05 22.97
CA LYS A 158 -5.83 -4.70 22.53
C LYS A 158 -7.33 -4.39 22.66
N SER A 159 -8.12 -5.37 23.12
CA SER A 159 -9.53 -5.15 23.41
C SER A 159 -9.69 -4.33 24.68
N GLU A 160 -10.46 -3.24 24.63
CA GLU A 160 -10.77 -2.39 25.79
C GLU A 160 -11.38 -3.20 26.94
N ASP A 161 -12.27 -4.17 26.63
CA ASP A 161 -12.89 -5.04 27.61
C ASP A 161 -11.85 -5.94 28.32
N VAL A 162 -10.91 -6.47 27.55
CA VAL A 162 -9.84 -7.32 28.11
C VAL A 162 -8.86 -6.49 28.93
N GLU A 163 -8.46 -5.31 28.47
CA GLU A 163 -7.61 -4.39 29.23
C GLU A 163 -8.29 -3.99 30.54
N PHE A 164 -9.59 -3.73 30.53
CA PHE A 164 -10.37 -3.41 31.71
C PHE A 164 -10.38 -4.58 32.70
N ILE A 165 -10.65 -5.80 32.25
CA ILE A 165 -10.63 -7.00 33.09
C ILE A 165 -9.24 -7.23 33.71
N ILE A 166 -8.19 -7.10 32.88
CA ILE A 166 -6.80 -7.24 33.35
C ILE A 166 -6.45 -6.15 34.37
N ALA A 167 -6.93 -4.93 34.18
CA ALA A 167 -6.72 -3.85 35.13
C ALA A 167 -7.36 -4.17 36.50
N ILE A 168 -8.57 -4.69 36.51
CA ILE A 168 -9.24 -5.15 37.75
C ILE A 168 -8.46 -6.28 38.44
N LEU A 169 -7.95 -7.24 37.68
CA LEU A 169 -7.22 -8.38 38.24
C LEU A 169 -5.82 -8.02 38.80
N LYS A 170 -5.29 -6.88 38.41
CA LYS A 170 -4.00 -6.35 38.92
C LYS A 170 -4.14 -5.51 40.20
N PHE A 171 -5.36 -5.20 40.62
CA PHE A 171 -5.70 -4.54 41.87
C PHE A 171 -5.92 -5.56 43.00
#